data_8ba621c473e8886c7e23509ad26c1582
#
_entry.id   8ba621c473e8886c7e23509ad26c1582
#
_cell.length_a   1.000
_cell.length_b   1.000
_cell.length_c   1.000
_cell.angle_alpha   90.00
_cell.angle_beta   90.00
_cell.angle_gamma   90.00
#
_symmetry.space_group_name_H-M   'P 1'
#
loop_
_entity.id
_entity.type
_entity.pdbx_description
1 polymer ?
#
loop_
_entity_poly.entity_id
_entity_poly.type
_entity_poly.pdbx_seq_one_letter_code
_entity_poly.pdbx_strand_id
1 'polypeptide(L)'
;MPFDRRTFLAALGAACAVPLPLRAATIADAAGRAVPVPDKVARVFAAGPPAAILLYTLAPDLLIGWPRANRPAEREFLLPEIGARPEVGRITGRGNTANLEVVLALKPDLIVDSGSTSDTFVSLAARVQEQTGIPYALLDGRFAAIPASYRTLGALTGRQREAEALAGYAERTLTTMESRIADIPGARRPRVYYARGPRGLETGLGGSINVETIERLAVNVAGERKGGLANVSLEQVLVWNPEAIVTIDRDFAAQVRSDPAWQGVAAVRANRVHLSPKLPFGWVDFPPSVNRLIGLWWLAKILYPERFAEDLAELTRDFYTRFYHVMPAPAQIAQVLAGRE
;
A
#
# COMPACT_ATOMS: atom_id res chain seq x y z
N MET A 1 77.97 51.20 -4.14
CA MET A 1 76.90 50.94 -5.09
C MET A 1 75.78 50.23 -4.38
N PRO A 2 74.60 50.77 -4.26
CA PRO A 2 73.54 50.23 -3.39
C PRO A 2 72.75 49.13 -4.15
N PHE A 3 72.46 48.05 -3.43
CA PHE A 3 71.56 47.00 -3.83
C PHE A 3 70.11 47.48 -3.76
N ASP A 4 69.45 47.38 -4.92
CA ASP A 4 68.03 47.78 -5.02
C ASP A 4 67.10 46.67 -4.50
N ARG A 5 66.26 47.06 -3.50
CA ARG A 5 65.36 46.18 -2.74
C ARG A 5 63.93 46.14 -3.33
N ARG A 6 63.78 46.01 -4.65
CA ARG A 6 62.45 46.09 -5.22
C ARG A 6 62.18 45.03 -6.29
N THR A 7 62.40 43.77 -5.97
CA THR A 7 61.84 42.67 -6.77
C THR A 7 61.49 41.46 -5.89
N PHE A 8 60.63 41.69 -4.91
CA PHE A 8 59.99 40.63 -4.17
C PHE A 8 58.51 40.93 -4.17
N LEU A 9 57.68 39.97 -4.48
CA LEU A 9 56.21 39.92 -4.48
C LEU A 9 55.57 40.05 -5.86
N ALA A 10 55.33 38.90 -6.47
CA ALA A 10 54.10 38.52 -7.22
C ALA A 10 54.11 37.02 -7.56
N ALA A 11 54.12 36.16 -6.53
CA ALA A 11 53.65 34.82 -6.69
C ALA A 11 52.28 34.71 -5.99
N LEU A 12 51.23 35.31 -6.60
CA LEU A 12 49.86 35.04 -6.21
C LEU A 12 49.56 33.59 -6.62
N GLY A 13 49.53 32.70 -5.63
CA GLY A 13 49.04 31.36 -5.75
C GLY A 13 47.59 31.35 -6.25
N ALA A 14 47.38 30.93 -7.49
CA ALA A 14 46.08 30.51 -7.98
C ALA A 14 45.67 29.27 -7.15
N ALA A 15 44.96 29.46 -6.06
CA ALA A 15 44.26 28.40 -5.36
C ALA A 15 43.23 27.82 -6.35
N CYS A 16 43.53 26.75 -7.03
CA CYS A 16 42.54 25.93 -7.74
C CYS A 16 41.53 25.48 -6.65
N ALA A 17 40.42 26.15 -6.56
CA ALA A 17 39.25 25.67 -5.83
C ALA A 17 38.79 24.39 -6.57
N VAL A 18 39.25 23.25 -6.09
CA VAL A 18 38.70 21.95 -6.52
C VAL A 18 37.24 21.98 -6.08
N PRO A 19 36.27 21.95 -7.00
CA PRO A 19 34.89 21.88 -6.60
C PRO A 19 34.71 20.61 -5.78
N LEU A 20 34.39 20.76 -4.50
CA LEU A 20 33.94 19.64 -3.68
C LEU A 20 32.77 19.00 -4.39
N PRO A 21 32.78 17.67 -4.62
CA PRO A 21 31.63 17.01 -5.23
C PRO A 21 30.40 17.35 -4.38
N LEU A 22 29.41 17.98 -5.00
CA LEU A 22 28.10 18.19 -4.38
C LEU A 22 27.59 16.80 -4.00
N ARG A 23 27.61 16.50 -2.69
CA ARG A 23 27.11 15.22 -2.21
C ARG A 23 25.63 15.20 -2.52
N ALA A 24 25.20 14.30 -3.40
CA ALA A 24 23.79 14.14 -3.72
C ALA A 24 22.97 14.05 -2.42
N ALA A 25 21.90 14.82 -2.33
CA ALA A 25 21.01 14.75 -1.17
C ALA A 25 20.52 13.31 -1.02
N THR A 26 20.44 12.84 0.23
CA THR A 26 19.91 11.49 0.51
C THR A 26 18.73 11.59 1.45
N ILE A 27 17.76 10.69 1.29
CA ILE A 27 16.61 10.54 2.18
C ILE A 27 16.69 9.14 2.79
N ALA A 28 16.46 9.00 4.09
CA ALA A 28 16.32 7.71 4.72
C ALA A 28 14.98 7.07 4.33
N ASP A 29 15.03 5.82 3.83
CA ASP A 29 13.82 5.04 3.61
C ASP A 29 13.30 4.38 4.90
N ALA A 30 12.23 3.60 4.81
CA ALA A 30 11.61 2.98 5.99
C ALA A 30 12.49 1.93 6.69
N ALA A 31 13.57 1.49 6.06
CA ALA A 31 14.60 0.61 6.64
C ALA A 31 15.83 1.38 7.14
N GLY A 32 15.80 2.72 7.10
CA GLY A 32 16.94 3.57 7.49
C GLY A 32 18.06 3.62 6.43
N ARG A 33 17.84 3.09 5.23
CA ARG A 33 18.83 3.11 4.15
C ARG A 33 18.89 4.52 3.53
N ALA A 34 20.11 4.98 3.25
CA ALA A 34 20.31 6.24 2.52
C ALA A 34 19.98 6.04 1.03
N VAL A 35 18.90 6.64 0.58
CA VAL A 35 18.47 6.63 -0.83
C VAL A 35 18.90 7.94 -1.47
N PRO A 36 19.73 7.93 -2.52
CA PRO A 36 20.07 9.14 -3.25
C PRO A 36 18.83 9.77 -3.86
N VAL A 37 18.69 11.09 -3.72
CA VAL A 37 17.59 11.82 -4.36
C VAL A 37 18.04 12.21 -5.77
N PRO A 38 17.37 11.73 -6.84
CA PRO A 38 17.69 12.17 -8.19
C PRO A 38 17.41 13.67 -8.38
N ASP A 39 18.21 14.36 -9.16
CA ASP A 39 18.00 15.79 -9.50
C ASP A 39 16.64 16.03 -10.15
N LYS A 40 16.17 15.04 -10.91
CA LYS A 40 14.85 15.04 -11.56
C LYS A 40 14.29 13.62 -11.57
N VAL A 41 13.05 13.49 -11.08
CA VAL A 41 12.28 12.24 -11.18
C VAL A 41 11.15 12.45 -12.18
N ALA A 42 11.14 11.69 -13.24
CA ALA A 42 10.11 11.68 -14.29
C ALA A 42 9.58 10.28 -14.56
N ARG A 43 10.33 9.24 -14.18
CA ARG A 43 10.05 7.84 -14.47
C ARG A 43 10.27 6.98 -13.24
N VAL A 44 9.20 6.48 -12.64
CA VAL A 44 9.28 5.64 -11.44
C VAL A 44 8.78 4.24 -11.75
N PHE A 45 9.62 3.24 -11.44
CA PHE A 45 9.25 1.83 -11.49
C PHE A 45 8.71 1.40 -10.11
N ALA A 46 7.48 0.92 -10.07
CA ALA A 46 6.91 0.32 -8.86
C ALA A 46 7.33 -1.16 -8.78
N ALA A 47 8.08 -1.51 -7.74
CA ALA A 47 8.62 -2.86 -7.57
C ALA A 47 7.56 -3.94 -7.42
N GLY A 48 6.38 -3.56 -6.92
CA GLY A 48 5.25 -4.45 -6.72
C GLY A 48 3.90 -3.74 -6.69
N PRO A 49 2.80 -4.49 -6.64
CA PRO A 49 1.46 -3.92 -6.69
C PRO A 49 1.13 -2.89 -5.58
N PRO A 50 1.53 -3.06 -4.31
CA PRO A 50 1.28 -2.04 -3.30
C PRO A 50 1.99 -0.71 -3.59
N ALA A 51 3.23 -0.77 -4.10
CA ALA A 51 3.99 0.41 -4.48
C ALA A 51 3.38 1.14 -5.68
N ALA A 52 2.83 0.39 -6.66
CA ALA A 52 2.17 0.99 -7.81
C ALA A 52 0.92 1.79 -7.41
N ILE A 53 0.14 1.29 -6.46
CA ILE A 53 -1.02 2.01 -5.92
C ILE A 53 -0.58 3.25 -5.15
N LEU A 54 0.39 3.12 -4.25
CA LEU A 54 0.91 4.25 -3.47
C LEU A 54 1.44 5.36 -4.37
N LEU A 55 2.25 5.00 -5.38
CA LEU A 55 2.77 5.95 -6.36
C LEU A 55 1.65 6.59 -7.21
N TYR A 56 0.71 5.78 -7.71
CA TYR A 56 -0.42 6.27 -8.49
C TYR A 56 -1.24 7.31 -7.72
N THR A 57 -1.47 7.09 -6.44
CA THR A 57 -2.26 8.01 -5.62
C THR A 57 -1.55 9.34 -5.36
N LEU A 58 -0.22 9.37 -5.38
CA LEU A 58 0.55 10.60 -5.16
C LEU A 58 0.95 11.31 -6.45
N ALA A 59 1.45 10.56 -7.42
CA ALA A 59 2.09 11.08 -8.62
C ALA A 59 1.84 10.13 -9.82
N PRO A 60 0.58 10.06 -10.31
CA PRO A 60 0.21 9.11 -11.37
C PRO A 60 1.01 9.32 -12.65
N ASP A 61 1.41 10.56 -12.95
CA ASP A 61 2.21 10.93 -14.10
C ASP A 61 3.59 10.26 -14.13
N LEU A 62 4.18 9.98 -12.97
CA LEU A 62 5.51 9.38 -12.84
C LEU A 62 5.52 7.85 -12.98
N LEU A 63 4.39 7.16 -12.83
CA LEU A 63 4.30 5.70 -12.91
C LEU A 63 4.60 5.21 -14.32
N ILE A 64 5.67 4.46 -14.57
CA ILE A 64 6.04 3.96 -15.92
C ILE A 64 4.99 3.02 -16.49
N GLY A 65 4.46 2.13 -15.66
CA GLY A 65 3.48 1.12 -16.00
C GLY A 65 3.06 0.34 -14.78
N TRP A 66 2.21 -0.64 -14.97
CA TRP A 66 1.65 -1.43 -13.89
C TRP A 66 2.36 -2.77 -13.68
N PRO A 67 2.41 -3.31 -12.47
CA PRO A 67 2.95 -4.65 -12.22
C PRO A 67 2.18 -5.78 -12.92
N ARG A 68 0.93 -5.53 -13.26
CA ARG A 68 0.05 -6.31 -14.16
C ARG A 68 -0.88 -5.36 -14.90
N ALA A 69 -1.37 -5.78 -16.04
CA ALA A 69 -2.38 -5.00 -16.77
C ALA A 69 -3.67 -4.82 -15.94
N ASN A 70 -4.20 -3.61 -15.93
CA ASN A 70 -5.49 -3.35 -15.31
C ASN A 70 -6.62 -3.91 -16.18
N ARG A 71 -7.58 -4.58 -15.53
CA ARG A 71 -8.81 -5.08 -16.19
C ARG A 71 -9.69 -3.91 -16.63
N PRO A 72 -10.57 -4.09 -17.65
CA PRO A 72 -11.48 -3.03 -18.08
C PRO A 72 -12.26 -2.39 -16.93
N ALA A 73 -12.85 -3.18 -16.04
CA ALA A 73 -13.60 -2.69 -14.88
C ALA A 73 -12.74 -1.88 -13.88
N GLU A 74 -11.46 -2.20 -13.74
CA GLU A 74 -10.52 -1.43 -12.89
C GLU A 74 -10.21 -0.07 -13.53
N ARG A 75 -10.06 -0.02 -14.86
CA ARG A 75 -9.75 1.22 -15.59
C ARG A 75 -10.82 2.28 -15.48
N GLU A 76 -12.07 1.89 -15.28
CA GLU A 76 -13.20 2.83 -15.08
C GLU A 76 -13.02 3.73 -13.86
N PHE A 77 -12.17 3.31 -12.91
CA PHE A 77 -11.89 4.04 -11.68
C PHE A 77 -10.46 4.59 -11.61
N LEU A 78 -9.79 4.68 -12.73
CA LEU A 78 -8.45 5.23 -12.86
C LEU A 78 -8.42 6.33 -13.92
N LEU A 79 -7.42 7.23 -13.84
CA LEU A 79 -7.14 8.18 -14.91
C LEU A 79 -6.95 7.39 -16.21
N PRO A 80 -7.68 7.70 -17.30
CA PRO A 80 -7.71 6.85 -18.50
C PRO A 80 -6.35 6.52 -19.08
N GLU A 81 -5.49 7.54 -19.25
CA GLU A 81 -4.14 7.39 -19.81
C GLU A 81 -3.22 6.58 -18.90
N ILE A 82 -3.35 6.75 -17.59
CA ILE A 82 -2.51 6.04 -16.62
C ILE A 82 -3.03 4.61 -16.42
N GLY A 83 -4.34 4.43 -16.29
CA GLY A 83 -4.97 3.11 -16.17
C GLY A 83 -4.70 2.19 -17.36
N ALA A 84 -4.47 2.77 -18.56
CA ALA A 84 -4.13 2.06 -19.79
C ALA A 84 -2.62 1.80 -19.99
N ARG A 85 -1.75 2.30 -19.10
CA ARG A 85 -0.30 2.05 -19.21
C ARG A 85 0.02 0.55 -19.25
N PRO A 86 1.10 0.14 -19.94
CA PRO A 86 1.42 -1.26 -20.13
C PRO A 86 1.76 -1.96 -18.81
N GLU A 87 1.65 -3.28 -18.84
CA GLU A 87 2.28 -4.14 -17.85
C GLU A 87 3.79 -4.10 -18.01
N VAL A 88 4.50 -3.83 -16.91
CA VAL A 88 5.98 -3.79 -16.86
C VAL A 88 6.54 -4.86 -15.93
N GLY A 89 5.67 -5.68 -15.34
CA GLY A 89 6.06 -6.71 -14.39
C GLY A 89 6.40 -6.17 -13.00
N ARG A 90 6.92 -7.07 -12.16
CA ARG A 90 7.25 -6.78 -10.76
C ARG A 90 8.46 -7.58 -10.29
N ILE A 91 9.22 -7.02 -9.37
CA ILE A 91 10.36 -7.65 -8.68
C ILE A 91 10.04 -8.05 -7.24
N THR A 92 8.91 -7.61 -6.70
CA THR A 92 8.41 -8.00 -5.37
C THR A 92 6.97 -8.49 -5.43
N GLY A 93 6.54 -9.24 -4.40
CA GLY A 93 5.24 -9.88 -4.33
C GLY A 93 5.25 -11.32 -4.83
N ARG A 94 4.06 -11.94 -4.93
CA ARG A 94 3.94 -13.33 -5.42
C ARG A 94 4.19 -13.39 -6.94
N GLY A 95 5.14 -14.22 -7.36
CA GLY A 95 5.48 -14.44 -8.77
C GLY A 95 6.16 -13.23 -9.40
N ASN A 96 7.49 -13.15 -9.24
CA ASN A 96 8.29 -12.13 -9.90
C ASN A 96 8.19 -12.31 -11.41
N THR A 97 7.83 -11.25 -12.13
CA THR A 97 7.64 -11.26 -13.58
C THR A 97 8.58 -10.31 -14.31
N ALA A 98 9.31 -9.44 -13.59
CA ALA A 98 10.36 -8.60 -14.12
C ALA A 98 11.72 -9.05 -13.57
N ASN A 99 12.72 -9.14 -14.45
CA ASN A 99 14.12 -9.25 -14.07
C ASN A 99 14.80 -7.87 -14.16
N LEU A 100 16.06 -7.78 -13.73
CA LEU A 100 16.79 -6.51 -13.73
C LEU A 100 17.02 -5.96 -15.14
N GLU A 101 17.12 -6.79 -16.17
CA GLU A 101 17.28 -6.36 -17.57
C GLU A 101 16.03 -5.59 -18.04
N VAL A 102 14.83 -6.09 -17.71
CA VAL A 102 13.58 -5.40 -18.00
C VAL A 102 13.54 -4.06 -17.29
N VAL A 103 13.92 -4.00 -16.00
CA VAL A 103 13.94 -2.75 -15.23
C VAL A 103 14.92 -1.75 -15.87
N LEU A 104 16.13 -2.17 -16.21
CA LEU A 104 17.14 -1.33 -16.86
C LEU A 104 16.69 -0.81 -18.22
N ALA A 105 16.02 -1.66 -19.03
CA ALA A 105 15.48 -1.27 -20.33
C ALA A 105 14.40 -0.17 -20.21
N LEU A 106 13.65 -0.14 -19.11
CA LEU A 106 12.64 0.88 -18.83
C LEU A 106 13.25 2.22 -18.40
N LYS A 107 14.54 2.27 -18.04
CA LYS A 107 15.29 3.48 -17.63
C LYS A 107 14.53 4.29 -16.56
N PRO A 108 14.20 3.73 -15.42
CA PRO A 108 13.60 4.49 -14.34
C PRO A 108 14.64 5.39 -13.65
N ASP A 109 14.20 6.54 -13.16
CA ASP A 109 15.00 7.43 -12.32
C ASP A 109 14.99 6.98 -10.85
N LEU A 110 13.94 6.23 -10.47
CA LEU A 110 13.69 5.77 -9.11
C LEU A 110 12.91 4.44 -9.16
N ILE A 111 13.27 3.52 -8.27
CA ILE A 111 12.47 2.33 -7.95
C ILE A 111 11.83 2.55 -6.58
N VAL A 112 10.53 2.29 -6.48
CA VAL A 112 9.78 2.36 -5.21
C VAL A 112 9.20 1.00 -4.91
N ASP A 113 9.42 0.52 -3.68
CA ASP A 113 8.74 -0.65 -3.13
C ASP A 113 7.95 -0.25 -1.87
N SER A 114 6.85 -0.93 -1.62
CA SER A 114 6.01 -0.69 -0.46
C SER A 114 5.45 -1.99 0.09
N GLY A 115 5.63 -2.20 1.38
CA GLY A 115 5.16 -3.41 2.06
C GLY A 115 5.97 -3.76 3.28
N SER A 116 6.58 -4.93 3.29
CA SER A 116 7.42 -5.39 4.39
C SER A 116 8.80 -4.74 4.35
N THR A 117 9.30 -4.35 5.53
CA THR A 117 10.65 -3.85 5.75
C THR A 117 11.56 -4.88 6.43
N SER A 118 11.23 -6.19 6.32
CA SER A 118 12.08 -7.25 6.85
C SER A 118 13.39 -7.38 6.07
N ASP A 119 14.39 -8.04 6.68
CA ASP A 119 15.74 -8.19 6.14
C ASP A 119 15.78 -8.71 4.70
N THR A 120 14.82 -9.57 4.33
CA THR A 120 14.70 -10.08 2.94
C THR A 120 14.46 -8.95 1.94
N PHE A 121 13.56 -8.02 2.24
CA PHE A 121 13.24 -6.89 1.37
C PHE A 121 14.33 -5.82 1.42
N VAL A 122 14.92 -5.59 2.60
CA VAL A 122 16.07 -4.68 2.75
C VAL A 122 17.25 -5.15 1.92
N SER A 123 17.59 -6.44 2.01
CA SER A 123 18.68 -7.05 1.23
C SER A 123 18.40 -7.02 -0.28
N LEU A 124 17.15 -7.26 -0.68
CA LEU A 124 16.75 -7.16 -2.09
C LEU A 124 16.90 -5.74 -2.61
N ALA A 125 16.41 -4.75 -1.88
CA ALA A 125 16.48 -3.34 -2.25
C ALA A 125 17.94 -2.85 -2.37
N ALA A 126 18.80 -3.23 -1.41
CA ALA A 126 20.22 -2.90 -1.45
C ALA A 126 20.91 -3.50 -2.68
N ARG A 127 20.69 -4.79 -2.93
CA ARG A 127 21.27 -5.49 -4.08
C ARG A 127 20.80 -4.92 -5.43
N VAL A 128 19.51 -4.63 -5.58
CA VAL A 128 18.98 -4.04 -6.82
C VAL A 128 19.58 -2.66 -7.05
N GLN A 129 19.62 -1.81 -6.02
CA GLN A 129 20.26 -0.50 -6.13
C GLN A 129 21.73 -0.59 -6.49
N GLU A 130 22.50 -1.49 -5.88
CA GLU A 130 23.92 -1.71 -6.20
C GLU A 130 24.14 -2.20 -7.63
N GLN A 131 23.35 -3.17 -8.10
CA GLN A 131 23.49 -3.78 -9.40
C GLN A 131 23.04 -2.87 -10.56
N THR A 132 22.06 -2.01 -10.30
CA THR A 132 21.47 -1.16 -11.35
C THR A 132 21.98 0.28 -11.33
N GLY A 133 22.51 0.74 -10.18
CA GLY A 133 22.81 2.15 -9.95
C GLY A 133 21.57 3.03 -9.79
N ILE A 134 20.35 2.46 -9.85
CA ILE A 134 19.10 3.20 -9.73
C ILE A 134 18.72 3.31 -8.26
N PRO A 135 18.40 4.51 -7.74
CA PRO A 135 17.90 4.68 -6.39
C PRO A 135 16.69 3.78 -6.11
N TYR A 136 16.70 3.08 -4.99
CA TYR A 136 15.62 2.18 -4.58
C TYR A 136 15.11 2.58 -3.20
N ALA A 137 13.87 3.02 -3.11
CA ALA A 137 13.21 3.39 -1.85
C ALA A 137 12.29 2.27 -1.38
N LEU A 138 12.54 1.75 -0.17
CA LEU A 138 11.69 0.79 0.50
C LEU A 138 10.80 1.52 1.52
N LEU A 139 9.47 1.46 1.33
CA LEU A 139 8.48 2.12 2.16
C LEU A 139 7.69 1.08 2.99
N ASP A 140 7.43 1.38 4.25
CA ASP A 140 6.60 0.50 5.09
C ASP A 140 5.13 0.64 4.69
N GLY A 141 4.52 -0.48 4.32
CA GLY A 141 3.11 -0.55 3.89
C GLY A 141 2.10 -0.64 5.02
N ARG A 142 2.52 -0.69 6.30
CA ARG A 142 1.61 -0.78 7.44
C ARG A 142 0.85 0.52 7.64
N PHE A 143 -0.36 0.45 8.19
CA PHE A 143 -1.20 1.63 8.42
C PHE A 143 -0.49 2.75 9.16
N ALA A 144 0.20 2.43 10.26
CA ALA A 144 0.89 3.43 11.07
C ALA A 144 2.00 4.17 10.30
N ALA A 145 2.54 3.55 9.25
CA ALA A 145 3.63 4.11 8.46
C ALA A 145 3.14 4.84 7.18
N ILE A 146 1.87 4.71 6.78
CA ILE A 146 1.34 5.35 5.57
C ILE A 146 1.64 6.86 5.52
N PRO A 147 1.43 7.65 6.59
CA PRO A 147 1.75 9.08 6.54
C PRO A 147 3.24 9.36 6.26
N ALA A 148 4.14 8.64 6.95
CA ALA A 148 5.58 8.78 6.73
C ALA A 148 5.99 8.31 5.33
N SER A 149 5.39 7.22 4.82
CA SER A 149 5.63 6.70 3.47
C SER A 149 5.24 7.72 2.39
N TYR A 150 4.10 8.41 2.55
CA TYR A 150 3.73 9.51 1.66
C TYR A 150 4.73 10.66 1.72
N ARG A 151 5.13 11.11 2.92
CA ARG A 151 6.10 12.21 3.07
C ARG A 151 7.46 11.85 2.44
N THR A 152 7.93 10.63 2.67
CA THR A 152 9.18 10.15 2.05
C THR A 152 9.06 10.10 0.52
N LEU A 153 7.97 9.52 0.00
CA LEU A 153 7.74 9.46 -1.45
C LEU A 153 7.60 10.86 -2.05
N GLY A 154 6.90 11.77 -1.36
CA GLY A 154 6.75 13.17 -1.76
C GLY A 154 8.09 13.89 -1.86
N ALA A 155 8.98 13.69 -0.89
CA ALA A 155 10.31 14.28 -0.89
C ALA A 155 11.19 13.71 -2.02
N LEU A 156 11.10 12.39 -2.31
CA LEU A 156 11.82 11.75 -3.41
C LEU A 156 11.33 12.18 -4.81
N THR A 157 10.04 12.52 -4.93
CA THR A 157 9.39 12.83 -6.22
C THR A 157 9.11 14.31 -6.46
N GLY A 158 9.43 15.18 -5.49
CA GLY A 158 9.09 16.61 -5.57
C GLY A 158 7.60 16.92 -5.39
N ARG A 159 6.82 16.01 -4.76
CA ARG A 159 5.37 16.12 -4.55
C ARG A 159 5.00 16.31 -3.06
N GLN A 160 5.76 17.15 -2.35
CA GLN A 160 5.61 17.29 -0.89
C GLN A 160 4.23 17.79 -0.46
N ARG A 161 3.65 18.73 -1.20
CA ARG A 161 2.33 19.29 -0.89
C ARG A 161 1.22 18.26 -1.03
N GLU A 162 1.23 17.51 -2.11
CA GLU A 162 0.27 16.44 -2.40
C GLU A 162 0.43 15.30 -1.38
N ALA A 163 1.67 14.95 -1.06
CA ALA A 163 2.01 13.94 -0.06
C ALA A 163 1.49 14.31 1.33
N GLU A 164 1.61 15.58 1.74
CA GLU A 164 1.10 16.04 3.04
C GLU A 164 -0.42 15.97 3.12
N ALA A 165 -1.13 16.30 2.02
CA ALA A 165 -2.58 16.19 1.97
C ALA A 165 -3.06 14.74 2.15
N LEU A 166 -2.40 13.77 1.50
CA LEU A 166 -2.71 12.34 1.61
C LEU A 166 -2.27 11.75 2.97
N ALA A 167 -1.11 12.17 3.49
CA ALA A 167 -0.64 11.81 4.83
C ALA A 167 -1.63 12.26 5.90
N GLY A 168 -2.07 13.52 5.84
CA GLY A 168 -3.06 14.05 6.77
C GLY A 168 -4.43 13.35 6.69
N TYR A 169 -4.85 12.93 5.49
CA TYR A 169 -6.05 12.09 5.37
C TYR A 169 -5.88 10.75 6.08
N ALA A 170 -4.74 10.09 5.89
CA ALA A 170 -4.43 8.81 6.55
C ALA A 170 -4.40 8.97 8.08
N GLU A 171 -3.73 10.00 8.61
CA GLU A 171 -3.68 10.29 10.04
C GLU A 171 -5.06 10.50 10.63
N ARG A 172 -5.90 11.34 10.01
CA ARG A 172 -7.28 11.56 10.47
C ARG A 172 -8.11 10.28 10.46
N THR A 173 -8.00 9.48 9.41
CA THR A 173 -8.71 8.19 9.32
C THR A 173 -8.30 7.26 10.46
N LEU A 174 -6.99 7.06 10.67
CA LEU A 174 -6.48 6.18 11.71
C LEU A 174 -6.87 6.65 13.11
N THR A 175 -6.73 7.94 13.40
CA THR A 175 -7.14 8.54 14.68
C THR A 175 -8.64 8.38 14.92
N THR A 176 -9.46 8.56 13.89
CA THR A 176 -10.91 8.37 14.00
C THR A 176 -11.27 6.92 14.33
N MET A 177 -10.64 5.94 13.64
CA MET A 177 -10.86 4.53 13.94
C MET A 177 -10.51 4.21 15.41
N GLU A 178 -9.32 4.63 15.84
CA GLU A 178 -8.82 4.36 17.19
C GLU A 178 -9.69 5.01 18.27
N SER A 179 -10.01 6.29 18.12
CA SER A 179 -10.76 7.04 19.13
C SER A 179 -12.19 6.50 19.34
N ARG A 180 -12.85 6.10 18.25
CA ARG A 180 -14.25 5.64 18.33
C ARG A 180 -14.44 4.26 18.93
N ILE A 181 -13.37 3.46 19.00
CA ILE A 181 -13.43 2.11 19.62
C ILE A 181 -12.49 1.99 20.83
N ALA A 182 -11.94 3.11 21.32
CA ALA A 182 -10.97 3.12 22.40
C ALA A 182 -11.51 2.53 23.72
N ASP A 183 -12.80 2.71 23.99
CA ASP A 183 -13.49 2.17 25.15
C ASP A 183 -13.84 0.68 25.04
N ILE A 184 -13.67 0.05 23.89
CA ILE A 184 -13.92 -1.38 23.68
C ILE A 184 -12.63 -2.16 23.92
N PRO A 185 -12.52 -2.93 25.02
CA PRO A 185 -11.37 -3.79 25.25
C PRO A 185 -11.12 -4.72 24.06
N GLY A 186 -9.85 -4.92 23.69
CA GLY A 186 -9.50 -5.75 22.52
C GLY A 186 -10.20 -7.12 22.51
N ALA A 187 -10.24 -7.80 23.67
CA ALA A 187 -10.89 -9.11 23.79
C ALA A 187 -12.43 -9.08 23.64
N ARG A 188 -13.06 -7.90 23.70
CA ARG A 188 -14.52 -7.72 23.50
C ARG A 188 -14.87 -7.22 22.09
N ARG A 189 -13.88 -7.01 21.24
CA ARG A 189 -14.11 -6.66 19.83
C ARG A 189 -14.65 -7.89 19.09
N PRO A 190 -15.44 -7.68 18.01
CA PRO A 190 -15.98 -8.78 17.21
C PRO A 190 -14.89 -9.73 16.72
N ARG A 191 -15.17 -11.02 16.73
CA ARG A 191 -14.26 -12.08 16.27
C ARG A 191 -14.46 -12.31 14.78
N VAL A 192 -13.45 -11.98 13.96
CA VAL A 192 -13.54 -11.98 12.50
C VAL A 192 -12.59 -13.02 11.92
N TYR A 193 -13.12 -13.81 10.98
CA TYR A 193 -12.34 -14.68 10.11
C TYR A 193 -12.15 -14.01 8.75
N TYR A 194 -10.90 -13.95 8.27
CA TYR A 194 -10.58 -13.49 6.92
C TYR A 194 -10.50 -14.69 5.98
N ALA A 195 -11.49 -14.87 5.13
CA ALA A 195 -11.57 -15.96 4.19
C ALA A 195 -11.06 -15.55 2.80
N ARG A 196 -10.07 -16.26 2.26
CA ARG A 196 -9.49 -16.06 0.94
C ARG A 196 -9.54 -17.32 0.11
N GLY A 197 -9.56 -17.13 -1.21
CA GLY A 197 -9.67 -18.18 -2.19
C GLY A 197 -11.09 -18.77 -2.30
N PRO A 198 -11.38 -19.51 -3.36
CA PRO A 198 -12.74 -19.96 -3.70
C PRO A 198 -13.35 -20.91 -2.66
N ARG A 199 -12.52 -21.52 -1.80
CA ARG A 199 -12.99 -22.36 -0.68
C ARG A 199 -12.99 -21.61 0.66
N GLY A 200 -12.50 -20.36 0.71
CA GLY A 200 -12.41 -19.57 1.93
C GLY A 200 -11.41 -20.09 2.97
N LEU A 201 -10.49 -20.98 2.60
CA LEU A 201 -9.59 -21.68 3.53
C LEU A 201 -8.14 -21.16 3.50
N GLU A 202 -7.84 -20.10 2.79
CA GLU A 202 -6.63 -19.30 3.00
C GLU A 202 -6.96 -18.12 3.89
N THR A 203 -6.10 -17.80 4.86
CA THR A 203 -6.30 -16.68 5.80
C THR A 203 -4.98 -15.97 6.12
N GLY A 204 -5.05 -14.78 6.69
CA GLY A 204 -3.90 -14.07 7.21
C GLY A 204 -3.69 -14.36 8.69
N LEU A 205 -2.45 -14.72 9.04
CA LEU A 205 -2.03 -14.92 10.43
C LEU A 205 -1.76 -13.58 11.13
N GLY A 206 -1.64 -13.60 12.44
CA GLY A 206 -1.43 -12.43 13.27
C GLY A 206 -0.20 -11.61 12.87
N GLY A 207 -0.39 -10.30 12.73
CA GLY A 207 0.63 -9.35 12.30
C GLY A 207 0.92 -9.34 10.79
N SER A 208 0.20 -10.14 9.99
CA SER A 208 0.27 -10.05 8.53
C SER A 208 -0.33 -8.73 8.04
N ILE A 209 0.34 -8.07 7.10
CA ILE A 209 -0.18 -6.88 6.44
C ILE A 209 -1.54 -7.13 5.76
N ASN A 210 -1.81 -8.37 5.35
CA ASN A 210 -3.02 -8.79 4.67
C ASN A 210 -4.27 -8.80 5.58
N VAL A 211 -4.10 -8.80 6.90
CA VAL A 211 -5.20 -8.77 7.89
C VAL A 211 -5.18 -7.53 8.78
N GLU A 212 -4.27 -6.61 8.54
CA GLU A 212 -4.12 -5.41 9.37
C GLU A 212 -5.41 -4.58 9.44
N THR A 213 -6.20 -4.53 8.34
CA THR A 213 -7.52 -3.87 8.32
C THR A 213 -8.47 -4.49 9.35
N ILE A 214 -8.44 -5.81 9.50
CA ILE A 214 -9.25 -6.54 10.48
C ILE A 214 -8.69 -6.32 11.89
N GLU A 215 -7.38 -6.49 12.09
CA GLU A 215 -6.73 -6.38 13.41
C GLU A 215 -6.82 -4.99 14.03
N ARG A 216 -7.00 -3.94 13.20
CA ARG A 216 -7.27 -2.58 13.70
C ARG A 216 -8.63 -2.45 14.39
N LEU A 217 -9.63 -3.19 13.95
CA LEU A 217 -11.02 -3.03 14.35
C LEU A 217 -11.59 -4.23 15.12
N ALA A 218 -10.99 -5.40 14.99
CA ALA A 218 -11.56 -6.67 15.41
C ALA A 218 -10.48 -7.63 15.93
N VAL A 219 -10.92 -8.74 16.49
CA VAL A 219 -10.07 -9.89 16.80
C VAL A 219 -9.98 -10.76 15.56
N ASN A 220 -8.79 -10.85 14.97
CA ASN A 220 -8.49 -11.86 13.96
C ASN A 220 -8.45 -13.24 14.62
N VAL A 221 -9.39 -14.14 14.29
CA VAL A 221 -9.46 -15.47 14.92
C VAL A 221 -8.24 -16.36 14.61
N ALA A 222 -7.51 -16.08 13.54
CA ALA A 222 -6.24 -16.73 13.20
C ALA A 222 -5.01 -16.01 13.81
N GLY A 223 -5.22 -14.95 14.60
CA GLY A 223 -4.19 -14.01 15.05
C GLY A 223 -3.21 -14.54 16.10
N GLU A 224 -3.53 -15.65 16.79
CA GLU A 224 -2.62 -16.29 17.74
C GLU A 224 -1.34 -16.80 17.06
N ARG A 225 -1.47 -17.34 15.86
CA ARG A 225 -0.33 -17.75 15.04
C ARG A 225 0.21 -16.53 14.30
N LYS A 226 1.53 -16.33 14.36
CA LYS A 226 2.20 -15.22 13.66
C LYS A 226 2.70 -15.66 12.29
N GLY A 227 2.64 -14.76 11.31
CA GLY A 227 3.14 -15.03 9.97
C GLY A 227 2.42 -14.27 8.87
N GLY A 228 2.55 -14.78 7.65
CA GLY A 228 1.89 -14.23 6.46
C GLY A 228 0.51 -14.85 6.20
N LEU A 229 0.29 -15.27 4.96
CA LEU A 229 -0.89 -16.01 4.53
C LEU A 229 -0.66 -17.50 4.75
N ALA A 230 -1.69 -18.22 5.22
CA ALA A 230 -1.64 -19.65 5.46
C ALA A 230 -2.96 -20.34 5.10
N ASN A 231 -2.87 -21.60 4.70
CA ASN A 231 -4.05 -22.46 4.57
C ASN A 231 -4.43 -23.02 5.94
N VAL A 232 -5.73 -23.12 6.17
CA VAL A 232 -6.35 -23.71 7.36
C VAL A 232 -7.40 -24.72 6.96
N SER A 233 -7.77 -25.61 7.87
CA SER A 233 -8.86 -26.55 7.63
C SER A 233 -10.22 -25.92 8.05
N LEU A 234 -11.31 -26.46 7.54
CA LEU A 234 -12.65 -26.04 7.93
C LEU A 234 -12.91 -26.35 9.41
N GLU A 235 -12.41 -27.47 9.91
CA GLU A 235 -12.49 -27.84 11.34
C GLU A 235 -11.86 -26.78 12.21
N GLN A 236 -10.73 -26.19 11.78
CA GLN A 236 -10.10 -25.10 12.51
C GLN A 236 -10.98 -23.85 12.53
N VAL A 237 -11.66 -23.53 11.42
CA VAL A 237 -12.62 -22.41 11.37
C VAL A 237 -13.83 -22.67 12.25
N LEU A 238 -14.33 -23.91 12.30
CA LEU A 238 -15.42 -24.32 13.19
C LEU A 238 -15.03 -24.18 14.67
N VAL A 239 -13.78 -24.53 15.03
CA VAL A 239 -13.26 -24.35 16.40
C VAL A 239 -13.13 -22.85 16.73
N TRP A 240 -12.65 -22.04 15.81
CA TRP A 240 -12.60 -20.58 16.01
C TRP A 240 -14.00 -19.96 16.12
N ASN A 241 -14.96 -20.50 15.41
CA ASN A 241 -16.37 -20.07 15.39
C ASN A 241 -16.51 -18.53 15.34
N PRO A 242 -16.10 -17.86 14.26
CA PRO A 242 -16.11 -16.40 14.14
C PRO A 242 -17.54 -15.83 14.15
N GLU A 243 -17.67 -14.59 14.61
CA GLU A 243 -18.94 -13.82 14.61
C GLU A 243 -19.21 -13.16 13.26
N ALA A 244 -18.15 -12.90 12.48
CA ALA A 244 -18.26 -12.39 11.13
C ALA A 244 -17.16 -12.99 10.25
N ILE A 245 -17.45 -13.13 8.95
CA ILE A 245 -16.49 -13.51 7.92
C ILE A 245 -16.34 -12.33 6.97
N VAL A 246 -15.11 -11.93 6.70
CA VAL A 246 -14.75 -10.99 5.62
C VAL A 246 -14.05 -11.79 4.54
N THR A 247 -14.48 -11.63 3.30
CA THR A 247 -13.85 -12.29 2.16
C THR A 247 -13.59 -11.31 1.01
N ILE A 248 -12.57 -11.61 0.21
CA ILE A 248 -12.28 -10.95 -1.08
C ILE A 248 -12.65 -11.83 -2.27
N ASP A 249 -13.19 -13.02 -2.00
CA ASP A 249 -13.51 -14.01 -3.03
C ASP A 249 -15.02 -14.09 -3.24
N ARG A 250 -15.44 -13.76 -4.47
CA ARG A 250 -16.86 -13.71 -4.85
C ARG A 250 -17.51 -15.08 -4.85
N ASP A 251 -16.79 -16.10 -5.34
CA ASP A 251 -17.34 -17.46 -5.45
C ASP A 251 -17.58 -18.03 -4.06
N PHE A 252 -16.62 -17.83 -3.16
CA PHE A 252 -16.81 -18.17 -1.75
C PHE A 252 -18.01 -17.43 -1.13
N ALA A 253 -18.11 -16.12 -1.31
CA ALA A 253 -19.20 -15.33 -0.76
C ALA A 253 -20.58 -15.75 -1.28
N ALA A 254 -20.66 -16.21 -2.54
CA ALA A 254 -21.89 -16.69 -3.14
C ALA A 254 -22.31 -18.08 -2.62
N GLN A 255 -21.35 -18.97 -2.36
CA GLN A 255 -21.61 -20.38 -2.08
C GLN A 255 -21.68 -20.68 -0.58
N VAL A 256 -20.89 -20.00 0.24
CA VAL A 256 -20.72 -20.33 1.68
C VAL A 256 -22.01 -20.38 2.46
N ARG A 257 -23.01 -19.56 2.09
CA ARG A 257 -24.31 -19.51 2.80
C ARG A 257 -25.17 -20.74 2.58
N SER A 258 -25.01 -21.45 1.47
CA SER A 258 -25.73 -22.67 1.13
C SER A 258 -24.88 -23.93 1.31
N ASP A 259 -23.59 -23.80 1.61
CA ASP A 259 -22.70 -24.93 1.81
C ASP A 259 -22.97 -25.60 3.16
N PRO A 260 -23.45 -26.87 3.20
CA PRO A 260 -23.74 -27.57 4.44
C PRO A 260 -22.53 -27.66 5.38
N ALA A 261 -21.32 -27.72 4.85
CA ALA A 261 -20.10 -27.85 5.65
C ALA A 261 -19.82 -26.60 6.49
N TRP A 262 -20.28 -25.42 6.03
CA TRP A 262 -20.09 -24.16 6.73
C TRP A 262 -21.23 -23.78 7.69
N GLN A 263 -22.34 -24.52 7.71
CA GLN A 263 -23.49 -24.21 8.57
C GLN A 263 -23.18 -24.32 10.07
N GLY A 264 -22.10 -25.00 10.44
CA GLY A 264 -21.59 -25.00 11.81
C GLY A 264 -21.01 -23.66 12.29
N VAL A 265 -20.66 -22.75 11.37
CA VAL A 265 -20.02 -21.45 11.69
C VAL A 265 -21.07 -20.41 12.06
N ALA A 266 -20.93 -19.75 13.21
CA ALA A 266 -21.88 -18.75 13.71
C ALA A 266 -22.11 -17.58 12.72
N ALA A 267 -21.05 -17.07 12.11
CA ALA A 267 -21.13 -16.02 11.10
C ALA A 267 -22.00 -16.38 9.90
N VAL A 268 -21.96 -17.64 9.46
CA VAL A 268 -22.77 -18.13 8.32
C VAL A 268 -24.25 -18.22 8.73
N ARG A 269 -24.55 -18.80 9.86
CA ARG A 269 -25.93 -18.87 10.39
C ARG A 269 -26.54 -17.49 10.62
N ALA A 270 -25.74 -16.54 11.08
CA ALA A 270 -26.17 -15.15 11.32
C ALA A 270 -26.17 -14.28 10.05
N ASN A 271 -25.90 -14.84 8.88
CA ASN A 271 -25.77 -14.12 7.60
C ASN A 271 -24.73 -12.98 7.65
N ARG A 272 -23.66 -13.14 8.44
CA ARG A 272 -22.59 -12.15 8.62
C ARG A 272 -21.34 -12.51 7.81
N VAL A 273 -21.55 -12.80 6.52
CA VAL A 273 -20.49 -13.02 5.54
C VAL A 273 -20.45 -11.81 4.61
N HIS A 274 -19.33 -11.10 4.61
CA HIS A 274 -19.18 -9.81 3.94
C HIS A 274 -18.12 -9.89 2.85
N LEU A 275 -18.54 -9.68 1.60
CA LEU A 275 -17.64 -9.53 0.45
C LEU A 275 -17.07 -8.12 0.44
N SER A 276 -15.75 -8.01 0.53
CA SER A 276 -15.06 -6.72 0.46
C SER A 276 -15.16 -6.11 -0.93
N PRO A 277 -15.44 -4.80 -1.06
CA PRO A 277 -15.25 -4.09 -2.31
C PRO A 277 -13.83 -4.24 -2.86
N LYS A 278 -13.69 -4.22 -4.21
CA LYS A 278 -12.43 -4.59 -4.86
C LYS A 278 -12.03 -3.68 -6.04
N LEU A 279 -12.91 -2.82 -6.52
CA LEU A 279 -12.62 -1.92 -7.64
C LEU A 279 -12.11 -0.56 -7.17
N PRO A 280 -11.08 0.03 -7.80
CA PRO A 280 -10.14 -0.63 -8.70
C PRO A 280 -9.17 -1.55 -7.95
N PHE A 281 -9.03 -1.38 -6.62
CA PHE A 281 -8.15 -2.15 -5.74
C PHE A 281 -8.89 -2.61 -4.49
N GLY A 282 -8.54 -3.79 -3.99
CA GLY A 282 -9.21 -4.40 -2.84
C GLY A 282 -9.15 -3.58 -1.56
N TRP A 283 -10.29 -3.36 -0.90
CA TRP A 283 -10.39 -2.48 0.26
C TRP A 283 -9.81 -3.07 1.55
N VAL A 284 -9.78 -4.37 1.69
CA VAL A 284 -9.21 -5.04 2.88
C VAL A 284 -7.79 -5.51 2.62
N ASP A 285 -7.57 -6.02 1.40
CA ASP A 285 -6.33 -6.65 0.95
C ASP A 285 -6.34 -6.74 -0.58
N PHE A 286 -5.27 -7.24 -1.18
CA PHE A 286 -5.16 -7.62 -2.60
C PHE A 286 -5.26 -6.45 -3.60
N PRO A 287 -4.16 -5.69 -3.69
CA PRO A 287 -2.96 -5.72 -2.85
C PRO A 287 -3.09 -4.84 -1.60
N PRO A 288 -2.36 -5.15 -0.52
CA PRO A 288 -2.42 -4.36 0.70
C PRO A 288 -1.62 -3.04 0.55
N SER A 289 -2.31 -1.96 0.23
CA SER A 289 -1.76 -0.61 0.11
C SER A 289 -2.71 0.42 0.75
N VAL A 290 -2.62 1.67 0.35
CA VAL A 290 -3.40 2.80 0.90
C VAL A 290 -4.91 2.70 0.64
N ASN A 291 -5.32 1.89 -0.35
CA ASN A 291 -6.71 1.50 -0.60
C ASN A 291 -7.41 0.90 0.63
N ARG A 292 -6.66 0.37 1.59
CA ARG A 292 -7.20 -0.14 2.85
C ARG A 292 -7.72 0.95 3.79
N LEU A 293 -7.40 2.22 3.55
CA LEU A 293 -7.95 3.34 4.34
C LEU A 293 -9.47 3.46 4.19
N ILE A 294 -10.00 3.34 2.96
CA ILE A 294 -11.46 3.26 2.76
C ILE A 294 -12.03 1.93 3.27
N GLY A 295 -11.23 0.88 3.24
CA GLY A 295 -11.57 -0.43 3.81
C GLY A 295 -11.80 -0.40 5.33
N LEU A 296 -11.08 0.46 6.06
CA LEU A 296 -11.34 0.68 7.48
C LEU A 296 -12.73 1.26 7.72
N TRP A 297 -13.16 2.25 6.95
CA TRP A 297 -14.50 2.83 7.05
C TRP A 297 -15.59 1.81 6.74
N TRP A 298 -15.41 1.02 5.68
CA TRP A 298 -16.32 -0.04 5.28
C TRP A 298 -16.47 -1.10 6.38
N LEU A 299 -15.36 -1.60 6.91
CA LEU A 299 -15.37 -2.65 7.93
C LEU A 299 -15.88 -2.10 9.28
N ALA A 300 -15.48 -0.88 9.65
CA ALA A 300 -15.95 -0.24 10.87
C ALA A 300 -17.49 -0.06 10.87
N LYS A 301 -18.06 0.33 9.74
CA LYS A 301 -19.52 0.46 9.58
C LYS A 301 -20.25 -0.89 9.71
N ILE A 302 -19.62 -1.98 9.25
CA ILE A 302 -20.18 -3.35 9.40
C ILE A 302 -20.13 -3.82 10.86
N LEU A 303 -19.02 -3.56 11.54
CA LEU A 303 -18.79 -4.07 12.89
C LEU A 303 -19.40 -3.19 13.99
N TYR A 304 -19.47 -1.88 13.75
CA TYR A 304 -19.90 -0.88 14.73
C TYR A 304 -20.82 0.19 14.09
N PRO A 305 -21.96 -0.19 13.49
CA PRO A 305 -22.81 0.72 12.72
C PRO A 305 -23.23 1.98 13.48
N GLU A 306 -23.43 1.86 14.83
CA GLU A 306 -23.85 2.96 15.70
C GLU A 306 -22.75 3.98 15.99
N ARG A 307 -21.46 3.57 15.80
CA ARG A 307 -20.29 4.43 16.02
C ARG A 307 -19.79 5.07 14.74
N PHE A 308 -20.17 4.53 13.59
CA PHE A 308 -19.75 4.95 12.26
C PHE A 308 -20.98 5.21 11.37
N ALA A 309 -21.64 6.34 11.65
CA ALA A 309 -22.91 6.71 11.00
C ALA A 309 -22.73 7.34 9.61
N GLU A 310 -21.49 7.72 9.24
CA GLU A 310 -21.19 8.40 7.98
C GLU A 310 -21.75 7.64 6.76
N ASP A 311 -22.15 8.40 5.74
CA ASP A 311 -22.53 7.81 4.46
C ASP A 311 -21.31 7.23 3.74
N LEU A 312 -21.30 5.90 3.60
CA LEU A 312 -20.19 5.20 2.95
C LEU A 312 -20.06 5.56 1.48
N ALA A 313 -21.16 5.95 0.79
CA ALA A 313 -21.10 6.38 -0.59
C ALA A 313 -20.39 7.73 -0.73
N GLU A 314 -20.63 8.65 0.20
CA GLU A 314 -19.91 9.94 0.25
C GLU A 314 -18.44 9.75 0.58
N LEU A 315 -18.12 8.92 1.58
CA LEU A 315 -16.73 8.58 1.92
C LEU A 315 -16.01 7.93 0.74
N THR A 316 -16.68 7.05 0.01
CA THR A 316 -16.14 6.41 -1.20
C THR A 316 -15.85 7.45 -2.28
N ARG A 317 -16.79 8.36 -2.53
CA ARG A 317 -16.61 9.42 -3.54
C ARG A 317 -15.42 10.33 -3.18
N ASP A 318 -15.33 10.77 -1.92
CA ASP A 318 -14.23 11.61 -1.45
C ASP A 318 -12.87 10.89 -1.59
N PHE A 319 -12.81 9.61 -1.16
CA PHE A 319 -11.61 8.80 -1.27
C PHE A 319 -11.17 8.63 -2.74
N TYR A 320 -12.07 8.28 -3.65
CA TYR A 320 -11.73 8.07 -5.06
C TYR A 320 -11.28 9.35 -5.73
N THR A 321 -11.92 10.47 -5.38
CA THR A 321 -11.51 11.79 -5.90
C THR A 321 -10.10 12.16 -5.46
N ARG A 322 -9.75 11.92 -4.18
CA ARG A 322 -8.44 12.28 -3.61
C ARG A 322 -7.32 11.33 -4.01
N PHE A 323 -7.62 10.03 -3.99
CA PHE A 323 -6.61 8.98 -4.17
C PHE A 323 -6.55 8.43 -5.60
N TYR A 324 -7.67 8.33 -6.27
CA TYR A 324 -7.69 7.79 -7.63
C TYR A 324 -7.89 8.85 -8.71
N HIS A 325 -8.03 10.12 -8.31
CA HIS A 325 -8.13 11.28 -9.19
C HIS A 325 -9.35 11.23 -10.13
N VAL A 326 -10.35 10.45 -9.78
CA VAL A 326 -11.60 10.29 -10.54
C VAL A 326 -12.79 10.49 -9.61
N MET A 327 -13.86 11.05 -10.14
CA MET A 327 -15.13 11.22 -9.42
C MET A 327 -16.13 10.21 -9.96
N PRO A 328 -16.33 9.06 -9.27
CA PRO A 328 -17.26 8.05 -9.75
C PRO A 328 -18.72 8.53 -9.68
N ALA A 329 -19.51 8.14 -10.67
CA ALA A 329 -20.95 8.37 -10.66
C ALA A 329 -21.65 7.58 -9.55
N PRO A 330 -22.82 8.01 -9.07
CA PRO A 330 -23.56 7.29 -8.02
C PRO A 330 -23.79 5.80 -8.31
N ALA A 331 -24.07 5.45 -9.57
CA ALA A 331 -24.24 4.07 -10.00
C ALA A 331 -22.95 3.23 -9.88
N GLN A 332 -21.79 3.84 -10.20
CA GLN A 332 -20.49 3.19 -10.04
C GLN A 332 -20.16 2.98 -8.56
N ILE A 333 -20.46 3.95 -7.69
CA ILE A 333 -20.29 3.80 -6.24
C ILE A 333 -21.17 2.64 -5.73
N ALA A 334 -22.42 2.58 -6.13
CA ALA A 334 -23.33 1.48 -5.77
C ALA A 334 -22.80 0.12 -6.24
N GLN A 335 -22.22 0.06 -7.44
CA GLN A 335 -21.57 -1.15 -7.97
C GLN A 335 -20.40 -1.58 -7.09
N VAL A 336 -19.50 -0.65 -6.74
CA VAL A 336 -18.34 -0.91 -5.85
C VAL A 336 -18.81 -1.43 -4.51
N LEU A 337 -19.75 -0.74 -3.87
CA LEU A 337 -20.25 -1.11 -2.53
C LEU A 337 -20.97 -2.46 -2.52
N ALA A 338 -21.60 -2.85 -3.65
CA ALA A 338 -22.21 -4.17 -3.81
C ALA A 338 -21.17 -5.29 -4.07
N GLY A 339 -19.88 -5.00 -4.14
CA GLY A 339 -18.83 -5.97 -4.48
C GLY A 339 -18.95 -6.50 -5.92
N ARG A 340 -19.57 -5.77 -6.83
CA ARG A 340 -19.71 -6.16 -8.24
C ARG A 340 -18.45 -5.72 -9.00
N GLU A 341 -17.91 -6.67 -9.79
CA GLU A 341 -16.76 -6.45 -10.68
C GLU A 341 -17.21 -6.39 -12.14
#